data_8dccd79aa3639f3d8fb33387b7ee655b
#
_entry.id   8dccd79aa3639f3d8fb33387b7ee655b
#
_cell.length_a   1.000
_cell.length_b   1.000
_cell.length_c   1.000
_cell.angle_alpha   90.00
_cell.angle_beta   90.00
_cell.angle_gamma   90.00
#
_symmetry.space_group_name_H-M   'P 1'
#
loop_
_entity.id
_entity.type
_entity.pdbx_description
1 polymer ?
#
loop_
_entity_poly.entity_id
_entity_poly.type
_entity_poly.pdbx_seq_one_letter_code
_entity_poly.pdbx_strand_id
1 'polypeptide(L)'
;MNSIEGNFENLEVNTLLEKHFKELRSVSPEGSAHVLDILGLKVESIKFWSLWEENKLIGCGALKFLEENHGEFKSIRVVDEFRKKGYGIKILEHLITEAKKLKIKKLSLETGSGDFLFLLELYLKNLVLLNVIHLHITKKIQTLVI
;
A
#
# COMPACT_ATOMS: atom_id res chain seq x y z
N MET A 1 -1.69 -11.09 -13.21
CA MET A 1 -1.68 -10.88 -11.74
C MET A 1 -3.11 -10.88 -11.23
N ASN A 2 -3.40 -11.69 -10.24
CA ASN A 2 -4.71 -11.80 -9.62
C ASN A 2 -4.68 -11.15 -8.23
N SER A 3 -5.80 -10.59 -7.79
CA SER A 3 -5.95 -10.04 -6.44
C SER A 3 -7.06 -10.78 -5.68
N ILE A 4 -6.85 -10.97 -4.39
CA ILE A 4 -7.84 -11.56 -3.49
C ILE A 4 -8.05 -10.60 -2.33
N GLU A 5 -9.28 -10.11 -2.16
CA GLU A 5 -9.66 -9.25 -1.05
C GLU A 5 -9.79 -10.04 0.25
N GLY A 6 -9.26 -9.51 1.36
CA GLY A 6 -9.47 -10.06 2.70
C GLY A 6 -8.83 -11.43 2.99
N ASN A 7 -7.82 -11.85 2.24
CA ASN A 7 -7.23 -13.19 2.30
C ASN A 7 -6.35 -13.43 3.55
N PHE A 8 -6.87 -13.10 4.72
CA PHE A 8 -6.12 -13.19 6.00
C PHE A 8 -5.92 -14.61 6.53
N GLU A 9 -6.67 -15.57 6.03
CA GLU A 9 -6.55 -16.98 6.46
C GLU A 9 -5.43 -17.73 5.73
N ASN A 10 -4.86 -17.13 4.69
CA ASN A 10 -3.76 -17.73 3.96
C ASN A 10 -2.43 -17.58 4.71
N LEU A 11 -1.72 -18.68 4.88
CA LEU A 11 -0.46 -18.74 5.66
C LEU A 11 0.65 -17.87 5.07
N GLU A 12 0.79 -17.82 3.75
CA GLU A 12 1.81 -16.98 3.08
C GLU A 12 1.53 -15.50 3.29
N VAL A 13 0.26 -15.09 3.22
CA VAL A 13 -0.18 -13.72 3.49
C VAL A 13 0.10 -13.33 4.94
N ASN A 14 -0.25 -14.19 5.90
CA ASN A 14 0.03 -13.96 7.31
C ASN A 14 1.53 -13.82 7.58
N THR A 15 2.33 -14.72 7.04
CA THR A 15 3.79 -14.70 7.20
C THR A 15 4.39 -13.39 6.63
N LEU A 16 3.92 -12.95 5.47
CA LEU A 16 4.35 -11.69 4.85
C LEU A 16 4.01 -10.49 5.73
N LEU A 17 2.79 -10.44 6.25
CA LEU A 17 2.33 -9.35 7.11
C LEU A 17 3.08 -9.31 8.44
N GLU A 18 3.28 -10.44 9.09
CA GLU A 18 4.06 -10.52 10.34
C GLU A 18 5.49 -10.03 10.15
N LYS A 19 6.14 -10.46 9.07
CA LYS A 19 7.48 -9.98 8.72
C LYS A 19 7.50 -8.47 8.50
N HIS A 20 6.53 -7.95 7.75
CA HIS A 20 6.39 -6.53 7.50
C HIS A 20 6.23 -5.72 8.79
N PHE A 21 5.40 -6.16 9.72
CA PHE A 21 5.18 -5.49 11.00
C PHE A 21 6.41 -5.52 11.89
N LYS A 22 7.13 -6.64 11.95
CA LYS A 22 8.38 -6.75 12.68
C LYS A 22 9.44 -5.79 12.16
N GLU A 23 9.63 -5.70 10.85
CA GLU A 23 10.60 -4.81 10.23
C GLU A 23 10.25 -3.34 10.49
N LEU A 24 8.99 -2.94 10.36
CA LEU A 24 8.57 -1.57 10.64
C LEU A 24 8.75 -1.18 12.11
N ARG A 25 8.44 -2.06 13.04
CA ARG A 25 8.65 -1.82 14.47
C ARG A 25 10.12 -1.70 14.84
N SER A 26 11.01 -2.42 14.17
CA SER A 26 12.44 -2.40 14.45
C SER A 26 13.13 -1.10 14.02
N VAL A 27 12.61 -0.40 12.99
CA VAL A 27 13.21 0.82 12.42
C VAL A 27 12.49 2.11 12.86
N SER A 28 11.34 1.98 13.54
CA SER A 28 10.57 3.13 14.00
C SER A 28 10.88 3.42 15.47
N PRO A 29 11.06 4.70 15.87
CA PRO A 29 11.16 5.07 17.28
C PRO A 29 9.94 4.59 18.07
N GLU A 30 10.14 4.22 19.34
CA GLU A 30 9.09 3.76 20.22
C GLU A 30 7.94 4.79 20.26
N GLY A 31 6.69 4.35 20.00
CA GLY A 31 5.50 5.20 19.97
C GLY A 31 5.25 5.94 18.63
N SER A 32 6.14 5.85 17.62
CA SER A 32 5.97 6.53 16.33
C SER A 32 5.53 5.59 15.20
N ALA A 33 5.51 4.28 15.41
CA ALA A 33 5.08 3.29 14.43
C ALA A 33 3.56 3.20 14.38
N HIS A 34 2.95 3.80 13.38
CA HIS A 34 1.53 3.61 13.04
C HIS A 34 1.32 2.31 12.24
N VAL A 35 1.88 1.21 12.72
CA VAL A 35 1.80 -0.10 12.08
C VAL A 35 0.53 -0.78 12.54
N LEU A 36 -0.33 -1.10 11.58
CA LEU A 36 -1.49 -1.94 11.82
C LEU A 36 -1.04 -3.41 11.83
N ASP A 37 -1.36 -4.13 12.88
CA ASP A 37 -1.28 -5.58 12.89
C ASP A 37 -2.41 -6.22 12.06
N ILE A 38 -2.44 -7.55 11.97
CA ILE A 38 -3.46 -8.27 11.20
C ILE A 38 -4.88 -7.94 11.71
N LEU A 39 -5.07 -7.82 13.03
CA LEU A 39 -6.37 -7.47 13.60
C LEU A 39 -6.76 -6.04 13.21
N GLY A 40 -5.82 -5.11 13.21
CA GLY A 40 -6.04 -3.74 12.76
C GLY A 40 -6.42 -3.64 11.28
N LEU A 41 -5.99 -4.58 10.44
CA LEU A 41 -6.38 -4.66 9.02
C LEU A 41 -7.77 -5.26 8.80
N LYS A 42 -8.32 -6.01 9.76
CA LYS A 42 -9.65 -6.66 9.68
C LYS A 42 -10.83 -5.74 10.05
N VAL A 43 -10.64 -4.43 10.11
CA VAL A 43 -11.70 -3.47 10.42
C VAL A 43 -12.42 -3.01 9.15
N GLU A 44 -13.71 -2.64 9.29
CA GLU A 44 -14.57 -2.23 8.17
C GLU A 44 -14.02 -1.04 7.38
N SER A 45 -13.30 -0.13 8.03
CA SER A 45 -12.68 1.04 7.39
C SER A 45 -11.45 0.72 6.55
N ILE A 46 -11.03 -0.54 6.49
CA ILE A 46 -9.85 -0.98 5.74
C ILE A 46 -10.22 -2.11 4.79
N LYS A 47 -9.83 -1.93 3.52
CA LYS A 47 -9.85 -2.99 2.52
C LYS A 47 -8.42 -3.43 2.22
N PHE A 48 -8.20 -4.72 2.29
CA PHE A 48 -6.90 -5.35 2.11
C PHE A 48 -6.93 -6.32 0.92
N TRP A 49 -5.87 -6.35 0.14
CA TRP A 49 -5.69 -7.30 -0.97
C TRP A 49 -4.34 -7.99 -0.90
N SER A 50 -4.34 -9.28 -1.15
CA SER A 50 -3.15 -10.05 -1.52
C SER A 50 -3.09 -10.19 -3.04
N LEU A 51 -1.90 -10.10 -3.63
CA LEU A 51 -1.69 -10.11 -5.07
C LEU A 51 -0.83 -11.32 -5.46
N TRP A 52 -1.27 -12.02 -6.49
CA TRP A 52 -0.75 -13.32 -6.89
C TRP A 52 -0.42 -13.38 -8.38
N GLU A 53 0.63 -14.11 -8.73
CA GLU A 53 0.99 -14.42 -10.12
C GLU A 53 1.40 -15.90 -10.18
N GLU A 54 0.78 -16.67 -11.08
CA GLU A 54 1.04 -18.12 -11.22
C GLU A 54 1.01 -18.89 -9.89
N ASN A 55 0.01 -18.61 -9.05
CA ASN A 55 -0.17 -19.18 -7.71
C ASN A 55 0.94 -18.84 -6.69
N LYS A 56 1.77 -17.85 -6.96
CA LYS A 56 2.76 -17.34 -6.03
C LYS A 56 2.30 -16.01 -5.45
N LEU A 57 2.43 -15.83 -4.14
CA LEU A 57 2.19 -14.56 -3.49
C LEU A 57 3.27 -13.56 -3.90
N ILE A 58 2.86 -12.47 -4.54
CA ILE A 58 3.75 -11.37 -4.96
C ILE A 58 3.87 -10.31 -3.88
N GLY A 59 2.76 -10.03 -3.21
CA GLY A 59 2.73 -9.00 -2.19
C GLY A 59 1.31 -8.68 -1.72
N CYS A 60 1.20 -7.61 -0.99
CA CYS A 60 -0.09 -7.15 -0.45
C CYS A 60 -0.15 -5.62 -0.38
N GLY A 61 -1.35 -5.12 -0.14
CA GLY A 61 -1.60 -3.72 0.14
C GLY A 61 -3.01 -3.49 0.65
N ALA A 62 -3.23 -2.36 1.29
CA ALA A 62 -4.52 -1.99 1.85
C ALA A 62 -4.85 -0.52 1.59
N LEU A 63 -6.15 -0.21 1.63
CA LEU A 63 -6.71 1.13 1.63
C LEU A 63 -7.50 1.32 2.92
N LYS A 64 -7.14 2.35 3.70
CA LYS A 64 -7.89 2.80 4.85
C LYS A 64 -8.74 4.00 4.46
N PHE A 65 -10.04 3.94 4.75
CA PHE A 65 -10.94 5.08 4.56
C PHE A 65 -10.80 6.03 5.75
N LEU A 66 -10.44 7.29 5.49
CA LEU A 66 -10.25 8.32 6.53
C LEU A 66 -11.51 9.15 6.71
N GLU A 67 -12.01 9.67 5.62
CA GLU A 67 -13.20 10.52 5.54
C GLU A 67 -13.79 10.41 4.13
N GLU A 68 -14.87 11.13 3.85
CA GLU A 68 -15.52 11.09 2.55
C GLU A 68 -14.52 11.38 1.42
N ASN A 69 -14.45 10.46 0.45
CA ASN A 69 -13.58 10.54 -0.73
C ASN A 69 -12.06 10.58 -0.44
N HIS A 70 -11.62 10.33 0.81
CA HIS A 70 -10.22 10.29 1.17
C HIS A 70 -9.83 8.90 1.69
N GLY A 71 -8.81 8.30 1.09
CA GLY A 71 -8.21 7.04 1.50
C GLY A 71 -6.73 7.19 1.80
N GLU A 72 -6.18 6.22 2.49
CA GLU A 72 -4.77 6.14 2.83
C GLU A 72 -4.24 4.75 2.48
N PHE A 73 -3.09 4.70 1.80
CA PHE A 73 -2.38 3.46 1.56
C PHE A 73 -1.81 2.91 2.85
N LYS A 74 -2.03 1.61 3.10
CA LYS A 74 -1.49 0.89 4.26
C LYS A 74 -0.87 -0.44 3.84
N SER A 75 0.09 -0.89 4.61
CA SER A 75 0.66 -2.25 4.54
C SER A 75 1.05 -2.70 3.13
N ILE A 76 1.57 -1.79 2.30
CA ILE A 76 2.08 -2.16 0.99
C ILE A 76 3.42 -2.89 1.16
N ARG A 77 3.46 -4.13 0.68
CA ARG A 77 4.64 -4.98 0.78
C ARG A 77 4.77 -5.87 -0.45
N VAL A 78 5.98 -5.95 -0.98
CA VAL A 78 6.38 -6.95 -1.98
C VAL A 78 7.15 -8.05 -1.27
N VAL A 79 6.88 -9.32 -1.61
CA VAL A 79 7.67 -10.47 -1.16
C VAL A 79 9.11 -10.30 -1.60
N ASP A 80 10.08 -10.62 -0.76
CA ASP A 80 11.48 -10.27 -0.96
C ASP A 80 12.07 -10.77 -2.30
N GLU A 81 11.72 -11.99 -2.71
CA GLU A 81 12.17 -12.56 -3.99
C GLU A 81 11.66 -11.81 -5.24
N PHE A 82 10.60 -11.03 -5.09
CA PHE A 82 9.98 -10.25 -6.17
C PHE A 82 10.32 -8.77 -6.12
N ARG A 83 11.12 -8.33 -5.17
CA ARG A 83 11.57 -6.94 -5.07
C ARG A 83 12.45 -6.54 -6.27
N LYS A 84 12.45 -5.25 -6.58
CA LYS A 84 13.22 -4.64 -7.69
C LYS A 84 12.87 -5.20 -9.08
N LYS A 85 11.70 -5.83 -9.21
CA LYS A 85 11.17 -6.37 -10.47
C LYS A 85 9.90 -5.66 -10.96
N GLY A 86 9.60 -4.48 -10.40
CA GLY A 86 8.44 -3.66 -10.79
C GLY A 86 7.12 -4.03 -10.11
N TYR A 87 7.08 -5.05 -9.27
CA TYR A 87 5.83 -5.49 -8.62
C TYR A 87 5.25 -4.48 -7.62
N GLY A 88 6.09 -3.66 -6.99
CA GLY A 88 5.61 -2.58 -6.13
C GLY A 88 4.73 -1.58 -6.87
N ILE A 89 5.08 -1.25 -8.12
CA ILE A 89 4.27 -0.40 -8.99
C ILE A 89 2.95 -1.09 -9.36
N LYS A 90 2.98 -2.37 -9.68
CA LYS A 90 1.76 -3.15 -10.00
C LYS A 90 0.78 -3.21 -8.82
N ILE A 91 1.29 -3.37 -7.60
CA ILE A 91 0.48 -3.30 -6.37
C ILE A 91 -0.16 -1.92 -6.23
N LEU A 92 0.62 -0.87 -6.40
CA LEU A 92 0.14 0.50 -6.30
C LEU A 92 -0.94 0.80 -7.35
N GLU A 93 -0.72 0.40 -8.60
CA GLU A 93 -1.71 0.53 -9.70
C GLU A 93 -3.02 -0.19 -9.38
N HIS A 94 -2.91 -1.39 -8.81
CA HIS A 94 -4.09 -2.13 -8.37
C HIS A 94 -4.86 -1.34 -7.30
N LEU A 95 -4.18 -0.86 -6.25
CA LEU A 95 -4.81 -0.09 -5.18
C LEU A 95 -5.44 1.22 -5.67
N ILE A 96 -4.80 1.93 -6.60
CA ILE A 96 -5.37 3.12 -7.23
C ILE A 96 -6.63 2.76 -8.04
N THR A 97 -6.61 1.65 -8.76
CA THR A 97 -7.77 1.17 -9.52
C THR A 97 -8.94 0.85 -8.59
N GLU A 98 -8.68 0.15 -7.48
CA GLU A 98 -9.71 -0.14 -6.47
C GLU A 98 -10.23 1.14 -5.80
N ALA A 99 -9.33 2.08 -5.48
CA ALA A 99 -9.73 3.39 -4.93
C ALA A 99 -10.67 4.15 -5.87
N LYS A 100 -10.42 4.15 -7.18
CA LYS A 100 -11.31 4.76 -8.17
C LYS A 100 -12.67 4.09 -8.23
N LYS A 101 -12.73 2.76 -8.19
CA LYS A 101 -13.99 2.00 -8.12
C LYS A 101 -14.80 2.38 -6.87
N LEU A 102 -14.12 2.64 -5.75
CA LEU A 102 -14.71 3.06 -4.49
C LEU A 102 -15.00 4.57 -4.41
N LYS A 103 -14.83 5.30 -5.52
CA LYS A 103 -15.04 6.76 -5.62
C LYS A 103 -14.17 7.59 -4.68
N ILE A 104 -13.04 7.07 -4.27
CA ILE A 104 -12.01 7.83 -3.54
C ILE A 104 -11.37 8.81 -4.51
N LYS A 105 -11.26 10.07 -4.12
CA LYS A 105 -10.69 11.16 -4.94
C LYS A 105 -9.31 11.60 -4.46
N LYS A 106 -8.97 11.29 -3.23
CA LYS A 106 -7.71 11.67 -2.60
C LYS A 106 -7.09 10.48 -1.90
N LEU A 107 -5.83 10.19 -2.19
CA LEU A 107 -5.06 9.13 -1.58
C LEU A 107 -3.84 9.69 -0.88
N SER A 108 -3.66 9.33 0.38
CA SER A 108 -2.49 9.71 1.18
C SER A 108 -1.59 8.50 1.41
N LEU A 109 -0.30 8.75 1.56
CA LEU A 109 0.68 7.76 1.95
C LEU A 109 1.57 8.33 3.04
N GLU A 110 1.63 7.65 4.18
CA GLU A 110 2.62 7.89 5.21
C GLU A 110 3.74 6.86 5.08
N THR A 111 4.96 7.33 4.82
CA THR A 111 6.11 6.43 4.66
C THR A 111 7.21 6.79 5.65
N GLY A 112 7.82 5.74 6.23
CA GLY A 112 9.00 5.88 7.11
C GLY A 112 10.33 5.48 6.45
N SER A 113 10.36 4.93 5.23
CA SER A 113 11.57 4.38 4.63
C SER A 113 11.71 4.65 3.12
N GLY A 114 12.98 4.86 2.69
CA GLY A 114 13.36 5.45 1.43
C GLY A 114 13.04 4.69 0.13
N ASP A 115 13.16 3.37 0.08
CA ASP A 115 13.12 2.64 -1.21
C ASP A 115 11.74 2.63 -1.86
N PHE A 116 10.68 2.42 -1.08
CA PHE A 116 9.32 2.44 -1.59
C PHE A 116 8.88 3.86 -1.94
N LEU A 117 9.31 4.84 -1.15
CA LEU A 117 9.04 6.25 -1.40
C LEU A 117 9.63 6.71 -2.73
N PHE A 118 10.84 6.32 -3.04
CA PHE A 118 11.50 6.64 -4.30
C PHE A 118 10.74 6.07 -5.52
N LEU A 119 10.33 4.80 -5.45
CA LEU A 119 9.54 4.17 -6.50
C LEU A 119 8.17 4.83 -6.69
N LEU A 120 7.54 5.19 -5.58
CA LEU A 120 6.27 5.91 -5.59
C LEU A 120 6.42 7.29 -6.21
N GLU A 121 7.44 8.06 -5.82
CA GLU A 121 7.71 9.38 -6.39
C GLU A 121 7.97 9.30 -7.90
N LEU A 122 8.75 8.31 -8.33
CA LEU A 122 9.03 8.11 -9.76
C LEU A 122 7.77 7.78 -10.54
N TYR A 123 6.93 6.88 -10.02
CA TYR A 123 5.66 6.50 -10.63
C TYR A 123 4.68 7.68 -10.67
N LEU A 124 4.56 8.42 -9.57
CA LEU A 124 3.67 9.57 -9.46
C LEU A 124 4.12 10.73 -10.36
N LYS A 125 5.42 10.97 -10.50
CA LYS A 125 5.95 11.95 -11.46
C LYS A 125 5.56 11.61 -12.90
N ASN A 126 5.62 10.35 -13.28
CA ASN A 126 5.19 9.91 -14.60
C ASN A 126 3.68 10.13 -14.82
N LEU A 127 2.85 9.88 -13.80
CA LEU A 127 1.40 10.12 -13.88
C LEU A 127 1.05 11.61 -13.91
N VAL A 128 1.79 12.46 -13.19
CA VAL A 128 1.64 13.93 -13.24
C VAL A 128 2.01 14.45 -14.62
N LEU A 129 3.09 13.98 -15.22
CA LEU A 129 3.50 14.34 -16.59
C LEU A 129 2.45 13.97 -17.63
N LEU A 130 1.66 12.91 -17.38
CA LEU A 130 0.54 12.49 -18.24
C LEU A 130 -0.78 13.21 -17.94
N ASN A 131 -0.78 14.23 -17.05
CA ASN A 131 -1.98 14.94 -16.59
C ASN A 131 -3.09 14.03 -16.01
N VAL A 132 -2.73 12.88 -15.51
CA VAL A 132 -3.68 11.89 -14.97
C VAL A 132 -3.97 12.15 -13.48
N ILE A 133 -3.05 12.84 -12.78
CA ILE A 133 -3.06 12.95 -11.32
C ILE A 133 -2.45 14.28 -10.86
N HIS A 134 -2.98 14.86 -9.78
CA HIS A 134 -2.41 16.01 -9.07
C HIS A 134 -1.77 15.53 -7.76
N LEU A 135 -0.48 15.82 -7.58
CA LEU A 135 0.27 15.41 -6.39
C LEU A 135 0.44 16.59 -5.43
N HIS A 136 0.03 16.40 -4.18
CA HIS A 136 0.34 17.31 -3.07
C HIS A 136 1.35 16.63 -2.13
N ILE A 137 2.54 17.21 -2.00
CA ILE A 137 3.60 16.70 -1.14
C ILE A 137 3.64 17.53 0.15
N THR A 138 3.45 16.88 1.30
CA THR A 138 3.77 17.43 2.61
C THR A 138 4.90 16.59 3.24
N LYS A 139 5.69 17.19 4.13
CA LYS A 139 6.98 16.65 4.63
C LYS A 139 6.97 15.21 5.21
N LYS A 140 5.80 14.64 5.51
CA LYS A 140 5.65 13.26 6.02
C LYS A 140 4.49 12.49 5.38
N ILE A 141 3.58 13.18 4.70
CA ILE A 141 2.41 12.58 4.08
C ILE A 141 2.37 13.05 2.63
N GLN A 142 2.41 12.12 1.72
CA GLN A 142 2.18 12.40 0.30
C GLN A 142 0.70 12.14 -0.01
N THR A 143 0.05 13.10 -0.63
CA THR A 143 -1.35 13.02 -1.01
C THR A 143 -1.49 13.10 -2.51
N LEU A 144 -2.20 12.13 -3.05
CA LEU A 144 -2.51 11.99 -4.45
C LEU A 144 -3.99 12.32 -4.68
N VAL A 145 -4.29 13.19 -5.63
CA VAL A 145 -5.66 13.46 -6.10
C VAL A 145 -5.87 12.68 -7.39
N ILE A 146 -6.86 11.81 -7.42
CA ILE A 146 -7.15 10.88 -8.52
C ILE A 146 -8.52 11.12 -9.14
#